data_7f6b28e01bab9d64fee55e50db8274a3
#
_entry.id   7f6b28e01bab9d64fee55e50db8274a3
#
_cell.length_a   1.000
_cell.length_b   1.000
_cell.length_c   1.000
_cell.angle_alpha   90.00
_cell.angle_beta   90.00
_cell.angle_gamma   90.00
#
_symmetry.space_group_name_H-M   'P 1'
#
loop_
_entity.id
_entity.type
_entity.pdbx_description
1 polymer ?
#
loop_
_entity_poly.entity_id
_entity_poly.type
_entity_poly.pdbx_seq_one_letter_code
_entity_poly.pdbx_strand_id
1 'polypeptide(L)'
;GNELEFVETCVGIFHEAGLLNHFGIDDGLAKRFFTNIYASYGAMPYCCALHGQEVLAAAHCLTREITDCGHGPFTEVEILALYVSALGHDAGHFGVNNAYLANSKHVLYKLYPKSTLEHYHAQILTQIVTHPTDGVAQCVPERGGARADFLRLIATVVLATDMGRHKLLVGEFQSWVEELAGRSVGAGVFLRQGDSARGLDALAGGGAHGGGGSMGELSFGGERADRAPALVRARRLDRDRREALLVICMKCADLSSLVMDLPRADFWGYRIMME
;
A
#
# COMPACT_ATOMS: atom_id res chain seq x y z
N GLY A 1 17.98 -0.40 9.38
CA GLY A 1 18.40 -1.46 8.47
C GLY A 1 19.51 -0.97 7.55
N ASN A 2 20.36 -1.85 7.12
CA ASN A 2 21.37 -1.56 6.11
C ASN A 2 20.89 -2.07 4.73
N GLU A 3 21.60 -1.73 3.68
CA GLU A 3 21.27 -2.14 2.31
C GLU A 3 21.10 -3.66 2.17
N LEU A 4 21.99 -4.45 2.77
CA LEU A 4 21.92 -5.90 2.68
C LEU A 4 20.64 -6.47 3.29
N GLU A 5 20.26 -6.01 4.46
CA GLU A 5 19.03 -6.42 5.15
C GLU A 5 17.78 -6.02 4.33
N PHE A 6 17.78 -4.81 3.77
CA PHE A 6 16.73 -4.35 2.86
C PHE A 6 16.58 -5.26 1.65
N VAL A 7 17.69 -5.54 0.95
CA VAL A 7 17.70 -6.39 -0.25
C VAL A 7 17.24 -7.81 0.07
N GLU A 8 17.74 -8.42 1.14
CA GLU A 8 17.36 -9.78 1.54
C GLU A 8 15.88 -9.88 1.91
N THR A 9 15.35 -8.89 2.63
CA THR A 9 13.92 -8.82 2.97
C THR A 9 13.06 -8.71 1.71
N CYS A 10 13.42 -7.84 0.76
CA CYS A 10 12.68 -7.69 -0.49
C CYS A 10 12.71 -8.97 -1.33
N VAL A 11 13.88 -9.60 -1.46
CA VAL A 11 14.01 -10.91 -2.14
C VAL A 11 13.10 -11.94 -1.49
N GLY A 12 13.11 -12.04 -0.16
CA GLY A 12 12.25 -12.97 0.60
C GLY A 12 10.76 -12.76 0.32
N ILE A 13 10.27 -11.52 0.37
CA ILE A 13 8.85 -11.21 0.08
C ILE A 13 8.47 -11.56 -1.36
N PHE A 14 9.30 -11.20 -2.35
CA PHE A 14 9.02 -11.51 -3.75
C PHE A 14 9.10 -13.00 -4.04
N HIS A 15 9.97 -13.73 -3.34
CA HIS A 15 10.06 -15.19 -3.43
C HIS A 15 8.81 -15.85 -2.81
N GLU A 16 8.40 -15.42 -1.61
CA GLU A 16 7.19 -15.91 -0.93
C GLU A 16 5.93 -15.68 -1.78
N ALA A 17 5.85 -14.53 -2.45
CA ALA A 17 4.77 -14.22 -3.38
C ALA A 17 4.84 -15.01 -4.71
N GLY A 18 5.89 -15.78 -4.94
CA GLY A 18 6.09 -16.55 -6.18
C GLY A 18 6.48 -15.72 -7.40
N LEU A 19 6.67 -14.40 -7.24
CA LEU A 19 6.91 -13.48 -8.35
C LEU A 19 8.23 -13.71 -9.07
N LEU A 20 9.31 -14.03 -8.31
CA LEU A 20 10.62 -14.30 -8.91
C LEU A 20 10.54 -15.49 -9.87
N ASN A 21 9.93 -16.58 -9.44
CA ASN A 21 9.76 -17.78 -10.27
C ASN A 21 8.82 -17.54 -11.45
N HIS A 22 7.69 -16.86 -11.22
CA HIS A 22 6.69 -16.61 -12.27
C HIS A 22 7.27 -15.79 -13.44
N PHE A 23 8.07 -14.78 -13.14
CA PHE A 23 8.66 -13.90 -14.16
C PHE A 23 10.08 -14.31 -14.57
N GLY A 24 10.64 -15.39 -14.03
CA GLY A 24 12.00 -15.83 -14.33
C GLY A 24 13.06 -14.82 -13.90
N ILE A 25 12.83 -14.10 -12.81
CA ILE A 25 13.78 -13.15 -12.22
C ILE A 25 14.74 -13.97 -11.35
N ASP A 26 16.00 -14.07 -11.77
CA ASP A 26 17.01 -14.73 -10.96
C ASP A 26 17.44 -13.89 -9.76
N ASP A 27 18.06 -14.54 -8.76
CA ASP A 27 18.49 -13.88 -7.52
C ASP A 27 19.48 -12.75 -7.77
N GLY A 28 20.33 -12.88 -8.77
CA GLY A 28 21.32 -11.85 -9.12
C GLY A 28 20.64 -10.58 -9.64
N LEU A 29 19.68 -10.74 -10.55
CA LEU A 29 18.87 -9.63 -11.05
C LEU A 29 18.02 -9.02 -9.94
N ALA A 30 17.34 -9.84 -9.12
CA ALA A 30 16.54 -9.37 -8.01
C ALA A 30 17.36 -8.49 -7.05
N LYS A 31 18.55 -8.97 -6.64
CA LYS A 31 19.44 -8.22 -5.74
C LYS A 31 19.89 -6.89 -6.36
N ARG A 32 20.32 -6.88 -7.63
CA ARG A 32 20.73 -5.62 -8.31
C ARG A 32 19.54 -4.65 -8.43
N PHE A 33 18.37 -5.16 -8.77
CA PHE A 33 17.16 -4.34 -8.85
C PHE A 33 16.81 -3.69 -7.50
N PHE A 34 16.79 -4.46 -6.40
CA PHE A 34 16.48 -3.90 -5.07
C PHE A 34 17.58 -2.98 -4.55
N THR A 35 18.85 -3.25 -4.86
CA THR A 35 19.96 -2.32 -4.57
C THR A 35 19.75 -0.97 -5.28
N ASN A 36 19.32 -0.97 -6.54
CA ASN A 36 19.03 0.26 -7.28
C ASN A 36 17.83 1.03 -6.68
N ILE A 37 16.80 0.33 -6.21
CA ILE A 37 15.70 0.97 -5.48
C ILE A 37 16.21 1.57 -4.16
N TYR A 38 16.97 0.82 -3.36
CA TYR A 38 17.57 1.32 -2.12
C TYR A 38 18.39 2.58 -2.36
N ALA A 39 19.26 2.56 -3.37
CA ALA A 39 20.12 3.68 -3.74
C ALA A 39 19.35 4.91 -4.24
N SER A 40 18.11 4.75 -4.71
CA SER A 40 17.26 5.87 -5.13
C SER A 40 16.69 6.68 -3.97
N TYR A 41 16.72 6.16 -2.76
CA TYR A 41 16.27 6.85 -1.56
C TYR A 41 17.40 7.69 -0.94
N GLY A 42 17.07 8.92 -0.57
CA GLY A 42 17.94 9.78 0.22
C GLY A 42 17.94 9.43 1.71
N ALA A 43 18.72 10.18 2.48
CA ALA A 43 18.76 10.06 3.94
C ALA A 43 17.60 10.84 4.60
N MET A 44 16.39 10.74 4.05
CA MET A 44 15.21 11.41 4.60
C MET A 44 14.70 10.67 5.84
N PRO A 45 14.19 11.40 6.84
CA PRO A 45 13.68 10.76 8.06
C PRO A 45 12.51 9.82 7.81
N TYR A 46 11.51 10.21 7.02
CA TYR A 46 10.30 9.44 6.74
C TYR A 46 10.34 8.80 5.35
N CYS A 47 10.45 9.58 4.28
CA CYS A 47 10.48 9.09 2.89
C CYS A 47 11.82 8.40 2.57
N CYS A 48 12.09 7.27 3.19
CA CYS A 48 13.34 6.50 3.10
C CYS A 48 13.10 5.04 2.69
N ALA A 49 14.17 4.32 2.36
CA ALA A 49 14.08 2.92 1.95
C ALA A 49 13.37 2.02 2.98
N LEU A 50 13.54 2.28 4.28
CA LEU A 50 12.85 1.53 5.34
C LEU A 50 11.34 1.69 5.26
N HIS A 51 10.83 2.92 5.01
CA HIS A 51 9.40 3.16 4.80
C HIS A 51 8.90 2.35 3.59
N GLY A 52 9.58 2.44 2.44
CA GLY A 52 9.22 1.65 1.26
C GLY A 52 9.19 0.14 1.53
N GLN A 53 10.13 -0.37 2.31
CA GLN A 53 10.15 -1.78 2.73
C GLN A 53 8.94 -2.15 3.61
N GLU A 54 8.56 -1.30 4.55
CA GLU A 54 7.37 -1.55 5.39
C GLU A 54 6.07 -1.48 4.58
N VAL A 55 5.98 -0.54 3.64
CA VAL A 55 4.84 -0.46 2.71
C VAL A 55 4.75 -1.71 1.83
N LEU A 56 5.88 -2.24 1.34
CA LEU A 56 5.91 -3.52 0.63
C LEU A 56 5.41 -4.67 1.51
N ALA A 57 5.88 -4.78 2.75
CA ALA A 57 5.45 -5.82 3.67
C ALA A 57 3.94 -5.74 3.97
N ALA A 58 3.42 -4.54 4.17
CA ALA A 58 1.99 -4.33 4.36
C ALA A 58 1.17 -4.69 3.11
N ALA A 59 1.62 -4.31 1.92
CA ALA A 59 0.99 -4.69 0.65
C ALA A 59 0.99 -6.21 0.45
N HIS A 60 2.08 -6.90 0.82
CA HIS A 60 2.16 -8.35 0.79
C HIS A 60 1.15 -9.01 1.73
N CYS A 61 1.05 -8.55 2.99
CA CYS A 61 0.06 -9.05 3.93
C CYS A 61 -1.38 -8.84 3.41
N LEU A 62 -1.71 -7.65 2.89
CA LEU A 62 -3.04 -7.34 2.37
C LEU A 62 -3.40 -8.24 1.17
N THR A 63 -2.47 -8.43 0.23
CA THR A 63 -2.72 -9.27 -0.96
C THR A 63 -2.86 -10.74 -0.59
N ARG A 64 -2.13 -11.24 0.40
CA ARG A 64 -2.30 -12.61 0.93
C ARG A 64 -3.67 -12.80 1.56
N GLU A 65 -4.08 -11.91 2.46
CA GLU A 65 -5.40 -11.98 3.10
C GLU A 65 -6.54 -11.99 2.05
N ILE A 66 -6.44 -11.14 1.02
CA ILE A 66 -7.39 -11.11 -0.09
C ILE A 66 -7.37 -12.42 -0.88
N THR A 67 -6.19 -13.03 -1.09
CA THR A 67 -6.03 -14.27 -1.85
C THR A 67 -6.50 -15.48 -1.05
N ASP A 68 -6.18 -15.57 0.24
CA ASP A 68 -6.54 -16.68 1.12
C ASP A 68 -8.06 -16.82 1.33
N CYS A 69 -8.80 -15.73 1.11
CA CYS A 69 -10.26 -15.77 1.06
C CYS A 69 -10.85 -16.50 -0.17
N GLY A 70 -10.00 -17.09 -1.02
CA GLY A 70 -10.34 -17.91 -2.19
C GLY A 70 -10.20 -17.17 -3.52
N HIS A 71 -9.28 -17.60 -4.36
CA HIS A 71 -8.93 -17.05 -5.68
C HIS A 71 -8.83 -15.53 -5.72
N GLY A 72 -7.65 -15.01 -5.38
CA GLY A 72 -7.34 -13.58 -5.41
C GLY A 72 -7.75 -12.93 -6.74
N PRO A 73 -8.25 -11.68 -6.70
CA PRO A 73 -8.73 -11.00 -7.89
C PRO A 73 -7.62 -10.57 -8.83
N PHE A 74 -6.37 -10.55 -8.35
CA PHE A 74 -5.23 -9.97 -9.06
C PHE A 74 -4.51 -10.98 -9.95
N THR A 75 -4.00 -10.50 -11.07
CA THR A 75 -3.00 -11.19 -11.90
C THR A 75 -1.61 -10.98 -11.30
N GLU A 76 -0.66 -11.86 -11.67
CA GLU A 76 0.74 -11.75 -11.24
C GLU A 76 1.39 -10.44 -11.67
N VAL A 77 1.00 -9.89 -12.85
CA VAL A 77 1.46 -8.58 -13.33
C VAL A 77 0.95 -7.45 -12.42
N GLU A 78 -0.30 -7.54 -11.98
CA GLU A 78 -0.90 -6.57 -11.05
C GLU A 78 -0.24 -6.62 -9.68
N ILE A 79 0.04 -7.82 -9.15
CA ILE A 79 0.77 -7.98 -7.88
C ILE A 79 2.19 -7.46 -8.00
N LEU A 80 2.91 -7.79 -9.10
CA LEU A 80 4.25 -7.29 -9.35
C LEU A 80 4.26 -5.75 -9.39
N ALA A 81 3.29 -5.14 -10.10
CA ALA A 81 3.17 -3.68 -10.18
C ALA A 81 2.91 -3.05 -8.82
N LEU A 82 2.03 -3.64 -8.00
CA LEU A 82 1.75 -3.17 -6.65
C LEU A 82 3.00 -3.22 -5.77
N TYR A 83 3.73 -4.36 -5.76
CA TYR A 83 4.89 -4.55 -4.88
C TYR A 83 6.06 -3.64 -5.28
N VAL A 84 6.31 -3.51 -6.58
CA VAL A 84 7.33 -2.58 -7.09
C VAL A 84 6.94 -1.15 -6.76
N SER A 85 5.66 -0.78 -6.90
CA SER A 85 5.18 0.55 -6.54
C SER A 85 5.28 0.80 -5.03
N ALA A 86 4.87 -0.15 -4.20
CA ALA A 86 4.97 -0.04 -2.74
C ALA A 86 6.42 0.21 -2.29
N LEU A 87 7.36 -0.53 -2.90
CA LEU A 87 8.77 -0.42 -2.55
C LEU A 87 9.41 0.90 -3.02
N GLY A 88 8.96 1.47 -4.13
CA GLY A 88 9.60 2.62 -4.78
C GLY A 88 8.73 3.88 -4.90
N HIS A 89 7.59 3.97 -4.20
CA HIS A 89 6.64 5.07 -4.37
C HIS A 89 7.19 6.45 -4.01
N ASP A 90 8.16 6.52 -3.12
CA ASP A 90 8.86 7.73 -2.70
C ASP A 90 10.32 7.80 -3.23
N ALA A 91 10.65 7.02 -4.27
CA ALA A 91 11.99 7.01 -4.86
C ALA A 91 12.42 8.42 -5.29
N GLY A 92 13.62 8.83 -4.86
CA GLY A 92 14.17 10.15 -5.17
C GLY A 92 13.57 11.31 -4.35
N HIS A 93 12.80 11.05 -3.29
CA HIS A 93 12.27 12.09 -2.44
C HIS A 93 13.39 12.93 -1.81
N PHE A 94 13.22 14.25 -1.78
CA PHE A 94 14.26 15.21 -1.36
C PHE A 94 13.81 16.18 -0.26
N GLY A 95 12.85 15.75 0.59
CA GLY A 95 12.51 16.42 1.85
C GLY A 95 11.63 17.66 1.70
N VAL A 96 10.81 17.76 0.64
CA VAL A 96 9.84 18.84 0.48
C VAL A 96 8.49 18.29 0.01
N ASN A 97 7.40 18.99 0.32
CA ASN A 97 6.07 18.59 -0.12
C ASN A 97 5.60 19.32 -1.40
N ASN A 98 4.50 18.86 -1.97
CA ASN A 98 3.89 19.43 -3.17
C ASN A 98 3.56 20.93 -3.01
N ALA A 99 3.15 21.38 -1.81
CA ALA A 99 2.84 22.78 -1.54
C ALA A 99 4.09 23.67 -1.64
N TYR A 100 5.22 23.19 -1.12
CA TYR A 100 6.49 23.91 -1.25
C TYR A 100 6.91 24.04 -2.73
N LEU A 101 6.79 22.98 -3.52
CA LEU A 101 7.14 23.01 -4.95
C LEU A 101 6.25 24.00 -5.73
N ALA A 102 4.96 24.05 -5.40
CA ALA A 102 4.03 25.00 -6.00
C ALA A 102 4.38 26.45 -5.62
N ASN A 103 4.58 26.74 -4.34
CA ASN A 103 4.87 28.07 -3.82
C ASN A 103 6.22 28.61 -4.31
N SER A 104 7.23 27.74 -4.40
CA SER A 104 8.57 28.10 -4.93
C SER A 104 8.63 28.15 -6.46
N LYS A 105 7.53 27.80 -7.16
CA LYS A 105 7.50 27.69 -8.63
C LYS A 105 8.60 26.77 -9.17
N HIS A 106 8.88 25.70 -8.46
CA HIS A 106 9.93 24.72 -8.81
C HIS A 106 9.72 24.18 -10.22
N VAL A 107 10.82 23.75 -10.88
CA VAL A 107 10.75 23.22 -12.25
C VAL A 107 9.83 21.99 -12.36
N LEU A 108 9.84 21.11 -11.38
CA LEU A 108 8.94 19.94 -11.33
C LEU A 108 7.47 20.35 -11.30
N TYR A 109 7.11 21.39 -10.54
CA TYR A 109 5.74 21.89 -10.51
C TYR A 109 5.30 22.47 -11.87
N LYS A 110 6.23 23.08 -12.62
CA LYS A 110 5.92 23.57 -13.98
C LYS A 110 5.66 22.41 -14.95
N LEU A 111 6.35 21.28 -14.77
CA LEU A 111 6.16 20.07 -15.57
C LEU A 111 4.89 19.32 -15.16
N TYR A 112 4.67 19.20 -13.87
CA TYR A 112 3.57 18.43 -13.28
C TYR A 112 2.83 19.27 -12.23
N PRO A 113 1.82 20.09 -12.63
CA PRO A 113 1.11 20.99 -11.71
C PRO A 113 0.21 20.30 -10.70
N LYS A 114 -0.02 19.00 -10.85
CA LYS A 114 -0.80 18.14 -9.95
C LYS A 114 0.02 16.92 -9.60
N SER A 115 -0.04 16.49 -8.34
CA SER A 115 0.71 15.31 -7.86
C SER A 115 2.19 15.38 -8.30
N THR A 116 2.84 16.53 -8.04
CA THR A 116 4.16 16.87 -8.59
C THR A 116 5.23 15.85 -8.19
N LEU A 117 5.30 15.54 -6.89
CA LEU A 117 6.26 14.58 -6.35
C LEU A 117 5.94 13.17 -6.83
N GLU A 118 4.70 12.78 -6.84
CA GLU A 118 4.27 11.44 -7.24
C GLU A 118 4.58 11.18 -8.73
N HIS A 119 4.46 12.19 -9.60
CA HIS A 119 4.93 12.09 -11.00
C HIS A 119 6.45 11.92 -11.07
N TYR A 120 7.19 12.65 -10.25
CA TYR A 120 8.64 12.53 -10.20
C TYR A 120 9.07 11.14 -9.69
N HIS A 121 8.45 10.64 -8.62
CA HIS A 121 8.72 9.29 -8.09
C HIS A 121 8.39 8.20 -9.11
N ALA A 122 7.22 8.30 -9.76
CA ALA A 122 6.84 7.37 -10.82
C ALA A 122 7.85 7.36 -11.98
N GLN A 123 8.42 8.51 -12.33
CA GLN A 123 9.44 8.61 -13.37
C GLN A 123 10.74 7.94 -12.93
N ILE A 124 11.24 8.22 -11.72
CA ILE A 124 12.45 7.57 -11.17
C ILE A 124 12.24 6.05 -11.13
N LEU A 125 11.12 5.59 -10.57
CA LEU A 125 10.83 4.17 -10.48
C LEU A 125 10.73 3.52 -11.88
N THR A 126 10.11 4.21 -12.85
CA THR A 126 10.05 3.72 -14.24
C THR A 126 11.46 3.56 -14.84
N GLN A 127 12.37 4.49 -14.58
CA GLN A 127 13.77 4.36 -15.03
C GLN A 127 14.47 3.14 -14.42
N ILE A 128 14.24 2.88 -13.12
CA ILE A 128 14.82 1.73 -12.43
C ILE A 128 14.26 0.42 -13.00
N VAL A 129 12.94 0.30 -13.14
CA VAL A 129 12.32 -0.95 -13.64
C VAL A 129 12.61 -1.24 -15.11
N THR A 130 12.89 -0.21 -15.92
CA THR A 130 13.21 -0.35 -17.34
C THR A 130 14.72 -0.35 -17.62
N HIS A 131 15.56 -0.32 -16.57
CA HIS A 131 17.01 -0.33 -16.74
C HIS A 131 17.45 -1.57 -17.55
N PRO A 132 18.31 -1.42 -18.59
CA PRO A 132 18.58 -2.50 -19.54
C PRO A 132 19.14 -3.79 -18.93
N THR A 133 19.96 -3.69 -17.87
CA THR A 133 20.64 -4.84 -17.24
C THR A 133 20.08 -5.20 -15.87
N ASP A 134 19.50 -4.24 -15.16
CA ASP A 134 19.11 -4.41 -13.74
C ASP A 134 17.63 -4.18 -13.49
N GLY A 135 16.88 -3.79 -14.54
CA GLY A 135 15.44 -3.61 -14.45
C GLY A 135 14.69 -4.92 -14.63
N VAL A 136 13.51 -5.02 -14.02
CA VAL A 136 12.64 -6.21 -14.08
C VAL A 136 11.58 -6.15 -15.17
N ALA A 137 11.39 -5.00 -15.83
CA ALA A 137 10.37 -4.84 -16.86
C ALA A 137 10.57 -5.79 -18.06
N GLN A 138 11.82 -6.13 -18.39
CA GLN A 138 12.11 -7.08 -19.45
C GLN A 138 11.67 -8.51 -19.15
N CYS A 139 11.51 -8.87 -17.87
CA CYS A 139 11.01 -10.17 -17.45
C CYS A 139 9.48 -10.28 -17.59
N VAL A 140 8.77 -9.14 -17.71
CA VAL A 140 7.34 -9.12 -17.98
C VAL A 140 7.10 -9.30 -19.49
N PRO A 141 6.29 -10.30 -19.90
CA PRO A 141 6.06 -10.57 -21.33
C PRO A 141 5.49 -9.37 -22.08
N GLU A 142 5.95 -9.14 -23.31
CA GLU A 142 5.32 -8.14 -24.20
C GLU A 142 3.99 -8.62 -24.77
N ARG A 143 3.81 -9.93 -24.82
CA ARG A 143 2.62 -10.57 -25.38
C ARG A 143 1.36 -10.10 -24.64
N GLY A 144 0.33 -9.70 -25.39
CA GLY A 144 -0.93 -9.22 -24.83
C GLY A 144 -0.85 -7.85 -24.15
N GLY A 145 0.27 -7.12 -24.29
CA GLY A 145 0.44 -5.81 -23.68
C GLY A 145 0.79 -5.82 -22.18
N ALA A 146 1.15 -6.98 -21.62
CA ALA A 146 1.37 -7.12 -20.18
C ALA A 146 2.48 -6.18 -19.65
N ARG A 147 3.58 -5.99 -20.41
CA ARG A 147 4.64 -5.04 -20.02
C ARG A 147 4.15 -3.60 -20.03
N ALA A 148 3.37 -3.20 -21.01
CA ALA A 148 2.77 -1.87 -21.06
C ALA A 148 1.80 -1.65 -19.89
N ASP A 149 1.00 -2.67 -19.56
CA ASP A 149 0.11 -2.64 -18.40
C ASP A 149 0.88 -2.56 -17.09
N PHE A 150 1.98 -3.29 -16.94
CA PHE A 150 2.86 -3.22 -15.78
C PHE A 150 3.36 -1.79 -15.54
N LEU A 151 3.93 -1.16 -16.58
CA LEU A 151 4.46 0.21 -16.46
C LEU A 151 3.35 1.24 -16.20
N ARG A 152 2.20 1.08 -16.84
CA ARG A 152 1.02 1.93 -16.61
C ARG A 152 0.51 1.79 -15.17
N LEU A 153 0.43 0.57 -14.65
CA LEU A 153 -0.02 0.31 -13.28
C LEU A 153 0.92 0.90 -12.25
N ILE A 154 2.25 0.80 -12.44
CA ILE A 154 3.22 1.48 -11.57
C ILE A 154 2.89 2.97 -11.47
N ALA A 155 2.74 3.66 -12.62
CA ALA A 155 2.42 5.07 -12.62
C ALA A 155 1.07 5.35 -11.91
N THR A 156 0.03 4.57 -12.19
CA THR A 156 -1.30 4.72 -11.57
C THR A 156 -1.23 4.56 -10.05
N VAL A 157 -0.56 3.52 -9.57
CA VAL A 157 -0.47 3.19 -8.13
C VAL A 157 0.37 4.23 -7.39
N VAL A 158 1.50 4.67 -7.96
CA VAL A 158 2.32 5.72 -7.34
C VAL A 158 1.58 7.05 -7.30
N LEU A 159 0.91 7.46 -8.38
CA LEU A 159 0.10 8.70 -8.40
C LEU A 159 -1.07 8.67 -7.41
N ALA A 160 -1.52 7.50 -7.02
CA ALA A 160 -2.59 7.35 -6.04
C ALA A 160 -2.13 7.62 -4.60
N THR A 161 -0.82 7.66 -4.31
CA THR A 161 -0.31 7.99 -2.96
C THR A 161 -0.50 9.46 -2.63
N ASP A 162 -0.68 10.35 -3.61
CA ASP A 162 -0.98 11.76 -3.36
C ASP A 162 -2.15 11.93 -2.38
N MET A 163 -1.86 12.53 -1.23
CA MET A 163 -2.87 12.79 -0.19
C MET A 163 -3.93 13.78 -0.65
N GLY A 164 -3.62 14.64 -1.61
CA GLY A 164 -4.61 15.54 -2.24
C GLY A 164 -5.74 14.78 -2.95
N ARG A 165 -5.49 13.54 -3.36
CA ARG A 165 -6.47 12.65 -4.01
C ARG A 165 -7.17 11.68 -3.05
N HIS A 166 -6.77 11.63 -1.78
CA HIS A 166 -7.25 10.62 -0.82
C HIS A 166 -8.78 10.55 -0.73
N LYS A 167 -9.43 11.71 -0.48
CA LYS A 167 -10.90 11.76 -0.33
C LYS A 167 -11.64 11.28 -1.58
N LEU A 168 -11.13 11.62 -2.77
CA LEU A 168 -11.72 11.19 -4.04
C LEU A 168 -11.63 9.67 -4.18
N LEU A 169 -10.43 9.10 -4.04
CA LEU A 169 -10.19 7.66 -4.22
C LEU A 169 -10.95 6.80 -3.21
N VAL A 170 -10.99 7.22 -1.96
CA VAL A 170 -11.77 6.51 -0.91
C VAL A 170 -13.27 6.61 -1.19
N GLY A 171 -13.76 7.77 -1.63
CA GLY A 171 -15.17 7.95 -1.98
C GLY A 171 -15.60 7.10 -3.18
N GLU A 172 -14.78 7.02 -4.22
CA GLU A 172 -15.02 6.16 -5.39
C GLU A 172 -15.05 4.68 -4.97
N PHE A 173 -14.12 4.24 -4.14
CA PHE A 173 -14.09 2.88 -3.63
C PHE A 173 -15.29 2.56 -2.74
N GLN A 174 -15.69 3.46 -1.84
CA GLN A 174 -16.89 3.28 -1.02
C GLN A 174 -18.15 3.14 -1.87
N SER A 175 -18.31 4.00 -2.87
CA SER A 175 -19.46 3.93 -3.79
C SER A 175 -19.51 2.59 -4.52
N TRP A 176 -18.35 2.09 -4.96
CA TRP A 176 -18.26 0.77 -5.58
C TRP A 176 -18.61 -0.38 -4.61
N VAL A 177 -18.14 -0.32 -3.36
CA VAL A 177 -18.49 -1.34 -2.35
C VAL A 177 -19.99 -1.34 -2.05
N GLU A 178 -20.63 -0.17 -1.98
CA GLU A 178 -22.07 -0.02 -1.79
C GLU A 178 -22.86 -0.60 -2.98
N GLU A 179 -22.43 -0.35 -4.20
CA GLU A 179 -23.00 -0.95 -5.41
C GLU A 179 -22.96 -2.48 -5.35
N LEU A 180 -21.80 -3.07 -5.02
CA LEU A 180 -21.64 -4.52 -4.87
C LEU A 180 -22.52 -5.12 -3.76
N ALA A 181 -22.76 -4.38 -2.68
CA ALA A 181 -23.61 -4.82 -1.58
C ALA A 181 -25.11 -4.71 -1.89
N GLY A 182 -25.49 -4.26 -3.11
CA GLY A 182 -26.88 -4.09 -3.51
C GLY A 182 -27.61 -3.00 -2.72
N ARG A 183 -26.87 -2.09 -2.09
CA ARG A 183 -27.42 -0.94 -1.38
C ARG A 183 -27.59 0.18 -2.38
N SER A 184 -28.83 0.56 -2.64
CA SER A 184 -29.15 1.77 -3.39
C SER A 184 -28.42 2.95 -2.75
N VAL A 185 -27.63 3.68 -3.55
CA VAL A 185 -26.92 4.88 -3.09
C VAL A 185 -27.96 5.95 -2.75
N GLY A 186 -28.51 5.86 -1.55
CA GLY A 186 -29.25 6.95 -0.91
C GLY A 186 -28.23 7.97 -0.41
N ALA A 187 -28.27 9.17 -0.95
CA ALA A 187 -27.45 10.29 -0.52
C ALA A 187 -27.39 10.41 0.99
N GLY A 188 -26.21 10.25 1.60
CA GLY A 188 -25.98 10.63 2.99
C GLY A 188 -25.37 9.59 3.91
N VAL A 189 -24.13 9.18 3.66
CA VAL A 189 -23.25 8.75 4.76
C VAL A 189 -22.04 9.65 4.79
N PHE A 190 -22.30 10.90 5.17
CA PHE A 190 -21.27 11.68 5.85
C PHE A 190 -20.97 10.94 7.15
N LEU A 191 -19.73 10.55 7.37
CA LEU A 191 -19.22 10.19 8.68
C LEU A 191 -19.67 11.29 9.63
N ARG A 192 -20.58 11.00 10.58
CA ARG A 192 -20.90 11.90 11.67
C ARG A 192 -19.62 12.14 12.46
N GLN A 193 -18.95 13.21 12.15
CA GLN A 193 -18.06 13.89 13.08
C GLN A 193 -18.93 14.32 14.27
N GLY A 194 -18.92 13.58 15.36
CA GLY A 194 -19.65 14.06 16.52
C GLY A 194 -20.04 13.10 17.64
N ASP A 195 -19.55 11.86 17.74
CA ASP A 195 -19.89 11.00 18.87
C ASP A 195 -18.69 10.49 19.70
N SER A 196 -17.52 11.11 19.61
CA SER A 196 -16.34 10.77 20.44
C SER A 196 -16.23 11.54 21.75
N ALA A 197 -17.24 12.31 22.15
CA ALA A 197 -17.13 13.18 23.33
C ALA A 197 -18.11 12.85 24.47
N ARG A 198 -18.79 11.69 24.47
CA ARG A 198 -19.69 11.31 25.57
C ARG A 198 -19.48 9.85 26.03
N GLY A 199 -18.28 9.51 26.45
CA GLY A 199 -17.99 8.17 26.94
C GLY A 199 -16.92 8.09 28.03
N LEU A 200 -16.36 9.20 28.48
CA LEU A 200 -15.25 9.22 29.44
C LEU A 200 -15.63 9.61 30.88
N ASP A 201 -16.88 9.96 31.16
CA ASP A 201 -17.31 10.40 32.50
C ASP A 201 -18.04 9.33 33.33
N ALA A 202 -18.04 8.05 32.93
CA ALA A 202 -18.78 7.00 33.63
C ALA A 202 -17.90 5.95 34.34
N LEU A 203 -16.61 6.19 34.57
CA LEU A 203 -15.71 5.26 35.27
C LEU A 203 -15.04 5.85 36.54
N ALA A 204 -15.73 6.76 37.22
CA ALA A 204 -15.33 7.20 38.56
C ALA A 204 -16.49 6.99 39.52
N GLY A 205 -16.60 5.82 40.17
CA GLY A 205 -17.58 5.61 41.23
C GLY A 205 -17.77 4.15 41.63
N GLY A 206 -16.96 3.63 42.52
CA GLY A 206 -17.29 2.83 43.68
C GLY A 206 -17.78 1.40 43.57
N GLY A 207 -17.10 0.50 44.30
CA GLY A 207 -17.76 -0.58 45.01
C GLY A 207 -17.27 -2.00 44.72
N ALA A 208 -16.44 -2.50 45.64
CA ALA A 208 -16.06 -3.92 45.74
C ALA A 208 -17.25 -4.84 46.02
N HIS A 209 -17.31 -6.01 45.37
CA HIS A 209 -17.63 -7.28 46.00
C HIS A 209 -17.21 -8.46 45.14
N GLY A 210 -16.58 -9.45 45.78
CA GLY A 210 -15.99 -10.63 45.19
C GLY A 210 -17.01 -11.68 44.73
N GLY A 211 -16.52 -12.52 43.83
CA GLY A 211 -17.21 -13.71 43.36
C GLY A 211 -16.31 -14.48 42.40
N GLY A 212 -15.68 -15.56 42.88
CA GLY A 212 -14.89 -16.46 42.07
C GLY A 212 -15.74 -17.16 41.01
N GLY A 213 -15.30 -17.21 39.79
CA GLY A 213 -15.90 -17.92 38.66
C GLY A 213 -14.84 -18.41 37.72
N SER A 214 -14.73 -19.71 37.61
CA SER A 214 -13.99 -20.60 36.75
C SER A 214 -13.60 -20.01 35.40
N MET A 215 -12.29 -20.16 35.08
CA MET A 215 -11.73 -20.00 33.72
C MET A 215 -12.40 -21.02 32.78
N GLY A 216 -13.29 -20.53 31.95
CA GLY A 216 -13.79 -21.27 30.78
C GLY A 216 -12.81 -21.06 29.63
N GLU A 217 -12.27 -22.18 29.13
CA GLU A 217 -11.51 -22.23 27.86
C GLU A 217 -12.32 -21.59 26.74
N LEU A 218 -11.81 -20.47 26.20
CA LEU A 218 -12.28 -19.91 24.94
C LEU A 218 -11.75 -20.75 23.79
N SER A 219 -12.56 -21.75 23.40
CA SER A 219 -12.37 -22.50 22.15
C SER A 219 -12.52 -21.57 20.95
N PHE A 220 -11.41 -21.18 20.33
CA PHE A 220 -11.38 -20.56 19.00
C PHE A 220 -11.48 -21.65 17.93
N GLY A 221 -12.63 -22.28 17.80
CA GLY A 221 -12.92 -23.31 16.82
C GLY A 221 -14.15 -22.96 15.98
N GLY A 222 -13.95 -22.67 14.69
CA GLY A 222 -14.93 -22.90 13.65
C GLY A 222 -15.93 -21.81 13.34
N GLU A 223 -15.50 -20.66 12.76
CA GLU A 223 -16.38 -19.78 11.97
C GLU A 223 -15.58 -18.73 11.14
N ARG A 224 -14.37 -19.07 10.68
CA ARG A 224 -13.60 -18.16 9.80
C ARG A 224 -13.99 -18.21 8.32
N ALA A 225 -14.71 -19.24 7.87
CA ALA A 225 -14.99 -19.45 6.45
C ALA A 225 -16.17 -18.62 5.89
N ASP A 226 -17.06 -18.09 6.74
CA ASP A 226 -18.30 -17.45 6.29
C ASP A 226 -18.32 -15.91 6.33
N ARG A 227 -17.23 -15.26 6.74
CA ARG A 227 -17.15 -13.79 6.83
C ARG A 227 -16.22 -13.13 5.83
N ALA A 228 -15.85 -13.82 4.76
CA ALA A 228 -15.18 -13.13 3.64
C ALA A 228 -16.14 -12.05 3.11
N PRO A 229 -15.70 -10.77 3.02
CA PRO A 229 -16.53 -9.72 2.44
C PRO A 229 -17.09 -10.17 1.09
N ALA A 230 -18.31 -9.78 0.75
CA ALA A 230 -18.94 -10.11 -0.54
C ALA A 230 -18.07 -9.75 -1.76
N LEU A 231 -17.13 -8.81 -1.60
CA LEU A 231 -16.08 -8.46 -2.55
C LEU A 231 -15.24 -9.64 -3.02
N VAL A 232 -14.90 -10.57 -2.11
CA VAL A 232 -13.99 -11.69 -2.40
C VAL A 232 -14.73 -12.84 -3.09
N ARG A 233 -16.06 -12.91 -2.91
CA ARG A 233 -16.90 -13.89 -3.63
C ARG A 233 -17.26 -13.51 -5.05
N ALA A 234 -16.95 -12.27 -5.50
CA ALA A 234 -17.19 -11.83 -6.87
C ALA A 234 -16.19 -12.50 -7.82
N ARG A 235 -16.60 -13.62 -8.38
CA ARG A 235 -15.89 -14.38 -9.41
C ARG A 235 -15.55 -13.48 -10.59
N ARG A 236 -14.33 -12.95 -10.66
CA ARG A 236 -13.76 -12.05 -11.67
C ARG A 236 -14.26 -10.61 -11.55
N LEU A 237 -13.52 -9.81 -10.79
CA LEU A 237 -13.53 -8.36 -10.97
C LEU A 237 -13.08 -8.03 -12.40
N ASP A 238 -13.76 -7.08 -13.06
CA ASP A 238 -13.25 -6.50 -14.28
C ASP A 238 -11.93 -5.74 -14.02
N ARG A 239 -11.25 -5.33 -15.09
CA ARG A 239 -9.93 -4.67 -15.00
C ARG A 239 -9.98 -3.41 -14.15
N ASP A 240 -11.00 -2.56 -14.35
CA ASP A 240 -11.11 -1.26 -13.69
C ASP A 240 -11.30 -1.43 -12.18
N ARG A 241 -12.09 -2.41 -11.77
CA ARG A 241 -12.32 -2.74 -10.35
C ARG A 241 -11.09 -3.35 -9.68
N ARG A 242 -10.32 -4.18 -10.39
CA ARG A 242 -9.04 -4.68 -9.88
C ARG A 242 -8.04 -3.54 -9.70
N GLU A 243 -7.97 -2.63 -10.66
CA GLU A 243 -7.10 -1.44 -10.56
C GLU A 243 -7.49 -0.55 -9.38
N ALA A 244 -8.78 -0.28 -9.18
CA ALA A 244 -9.27 0.46 -8.01
C ALA A 244 -8.90 -0.24 -6.69
N LEU A 245 -8.98 -1.58 -6.64
CA LEU A 245 -8.59 -2.36 -5.48
C LEU A 245 -7.07 -2.30 -5.25
N LEU A 246 -6.23 -2.34 -6.29
CA LEU A 246 -4.78 -2.14 -6.17
C LEU A 246 -4.43 -0.78 -5.58
N VAL A 247 -5.11 0.28 -6.05
CA VAL A 247 -4.95 1.64 -5.53
C VAL A 247 -5.29 1.71 -4.04
N ILE A 248 -6.39 1.08 -3.62
CA ILE A 248 -6.77 1.04 -2.20
C ILE A 248 -5.79 0.20 -1.38
N CYS A 249 -5.34 -0.94 -1.88
CA CYS A 249 -4.29 -1.73 -1.22
C CYS A 249 -3.02 -0.90 -1.00
N MET A 250 -2.58 -0.15 -2.02
CA MET A 250 -1.44 0.76 -1.89
C MET A 250 -1.66 1.82 -0.82
N LYS A 251 -2.82 2.50 -0.82
CA LYS A 251 -3.12 3.52 0.20
C LYS A 251 -3.18 2.94 1.62
N CYS A 252 -3.77 1.76 1.79
CA CYS A 252 -3.79 1.09 3.08
C CYS A 252 -2.38 0.71 3.54
N ALA A 253 -1.54 0.24 2.62
CA ALA A 253 -0.16 -0.13 2.90
C ALA A 253 0.69 1.08 3.30
N ASP A 254 0.61 2.16 2.54
CA ASP A 254 1.33 3.42 2.76
C ASP A 254 0.97 4.06 4.12
N LEU A 255 -0.31 4.05 4.48
CA LEU A 255 -0.80 4.58 5.76
C LEU A 255 -0.72 3.57 6.91
N SER A 256 -0.24 2.34 6.70
CA SER A 256 -0.23 1.28 7.71
C SER A 256 0.62 1.63 8.92
N SER A 257 1.70 2.39 8.74
CA SER A 257 2.59 2.87 9.81
C SER A 257 1.86 3.67 10.89
N LEU A 258 0.75 4.33 10.54
CA LEU A 258 -0.07 5.15 11.46
C LEU A 258 -1.04 4.33 12.31
N VAL A 259 -1.29 3.06 11.97
CA VAL A 259 -2.24 2.17 12.65
C VAL A 259 -1.57 0.93 13.26
N MET A 260 -0.25 0.92 13.31
CA MET A 260 0.54 -0.11 13.99
C MET A 260 0.46 0.02 15.52
N ASP A 261 1.13 -0.88 16.24
CA ASP A 261 1.31 -0.76 17.68
C ASP A 261 1.98 0.57 18.06
N LEU A 262 1.67 1.10 19.25
CA LEU A 262 2.12 2.43 19.70
C LEU A 262 3.61 2.70 19.48
N PRO A 263 4.56 1.79 19.82
CA PRO A 263 6.00 2.04 19.61
C PRO A 263 6.36 2.30 18.14
N ARG A 264 5.72 1.60 17.18
CA ARG A 264 5.96 1.81 15.74
C ARG A 264 5.27 3.06 15.23
N ALA A 265 4.04 3.32 15.66
CA ALA A 265 3.31 4.53 15.31
C ALA A 265 4.05 5.79 15.82
N ASP A 266 4.58 5.76 17.05
CA ASP A 266 5.40 6.84 17.62
C ASP A 266 6.72 7.02 16.86
N PHE A 267 7.40 5.93 16.50
CA PHE A 267 8.62 5.97 15.69
C PHE A 267 8.40 6.69 14.37
N TRP A 268 7.34 6.31 13.63
CA TRP A 268 7.03 6.94 12.34
C TRP A 268 6.47 8.34 12.49
N GLY A 269 5.62 8.59 13.50
CA GLY A 269 5.10 9.93 13.81
C GLY A 269 6.21 10.93 14.09
N TYR A 270 7.23 10.53 14.86
CA TYR A 270 8.41 11.36 15.10
C TYR A 270 9.18 11.67 13.80
N ARG A 271 9.38 10.67 12.94
CA ARG A 271 10.10 10.85 11.67
C ARG A 271 9.36 11.76 10.69
N ILE A 272 8.03 11.69 10.63
CA ILE A 272 7.19 12.63 9.85
C ILE A 272 7.39 14.07 10.34
N MET A 273 7.46 14.28 11.66
CA MET A 273 7.68 15.62 12.21
C MET A 273 9.09 16.16 11.96
N MET A 274 10.07 15.28 11.77
CA MET A 274 11.47 15.66 11.52
C MET A 274 11.76 15.97 10.05
N GLU A 275 10.91 15.54 9.11
CA GLU A 275 10.98 15.84 7.68
C GLU A 275 10.24 17.13 7.33
#